data_c183d8524aea588b1ee0b818e5b4592d
#
_entry.id   c183d8524aea588b1ee0b818e5b4592d
#
_cell.length_a   1.000
_cell.length_b   1.000
_cell.length_c   1.000
_cell.angle_alpha   90.00
_cell.angle_beta   90.00
_cell.angle_gamma   90.00
#
_symmetry.space_group_name_H-M   'P 1'
#
loop_
_entity.id
_entity.type
_entity.pdbx_description
1 polymer ?
#
loop_
_entity_poly.entity_id
_entity_poly.type
_entity_poly.pdbx_seq_one_letter_code
_entity_poly.pdbx_strand_id
1 'polypeptide(L)'
;WKDLYRKLVYWEIELSETGGSMDEMLAMQKEEANLTFAKFIRKNYEHWVNTPDDRPLMSPDVFKRCVFPRLREGKKVFLLVLDNFRYDQWRELSRELTDDFDIDEDLYFSILPTATQYARNAIFSGLMPLQIREMYPELWVEEDEDEGKNLNEELLIGHQLERYRRKEKFTYHKLNDSQGADHFLGQIKQLTETPLNVLVINFIDILSHARTESRMVRELASNEAAYRSITLSWFRHTAIKQLFTKLAEM
;
A
#
# COMPACT_ATOMS: atom_id res chain seq x y z
N TRP A 1 5.65 1.14 18.67
CA TRP A 1 4.54 1.76 17.94
C TRP A 1 3.82 0.77 17.04
N LYS A 2 4.52 -0.07 16.30
CA LYS A 2 3.89 -1.09 15.44
C LYS A 2 2.92 -1.98 16.23
N ASP A 3 3.33 -2.49 17.38
CA ASP A 3 2.50 -3.35 18.21
C ASP A 3 1.31 -2.61 18.86
N LEU A 4 1.52 -1.35 19.26
CA LEU A 4 0.44 -0.51 19.75
C LEU A 4 -0.61 -0.28 18.67
N TYR A 5 -0.18 0.04 17.45
CA TYR A 5 -1.08 0.25 16.31
C TYR A 5 -1.89 -1.01 15.99
N ARG A 6 -1.23 -2.19 15.94
CA ARG A 6 -1.92 -3.48 15.75
C ARG A 6 -2.98 -3.74 16.81
N LYS A 7 -2.68 -3.44 18.07
CA LYS A 7 -3.63 -3.61 19.19
C LYS A 7 -4.82 -2.65 19.07
N LEU A 8 -4.58 -1.39 18.75
CA LEU A 8 -5.66 -0.42 18.58
C LEU A 8 -6.60 -0.81 17.42
N VAL A 9 -6.05 -1.25 16.29
CA VAL A 9 -6.87 -1.72 15.15
C VAL A 9 -7.62 -3.00 15.50
N TYR A 10 -7.00 -3.93 16.23
CA TYR A 10 -7.69 -5.13 16.71
C TYR A 10 -8.91 -4.78 17.55
N TRP A 11 -8.75 -3.92 18.55
CA TRP A 11 -9.86 -3.50 19.39
C TRP A 11 -10.92 -2.68 18.63
N GLU A 12 -10.52 -1.89 17.64
CA GLU A 12 -11.47 -1.17 16.78
C GLU A 12 -12.39 -2.13 16.00
N ILE A 13 -11.85 -3.23 15.51
CA ILE A 13 -12.64 -4.25 14.80
C ILE A 13 -13.56 -4.96 15.79
N GLU A 14 -13.04 -5.49 16.89
CA GLU A 14 -13.80 -6.27 17.88
C GLU A 14 -14.93 -5.45 18.53
N LEU A 15 -14.68 -4.20 18.88
CA LEU A 15 -15.66 -3.35 19.53
C LEU A 15 -16.69 -2.78 18.56
N SER A 16 -16.37 -2.64 17.28
CA SER A 16 -17.32 -2.16 16.29
C SER A 16 -18.57 -3.05 16.15
N GLU A 17 -18.48 -4.30 16.59
CA GLU A 17 -19.58 -5.26 16.59
C GLU A 17 -20.44 -5.21 17.87
N THR A 18 -19.89 -4.69 18.96
CA THR A 18 -20.54 -4.78 20.29
C THR A 18 -21.29 -3.52 20.70
N GLY A 19 -20.85 -2.35 20.26
CA GLY A 19 -21.42 -1.04 20.65
C GLY A 19 -21.37 -0.75 22.17
N GLY A 20 -21.28 0.51 22.56
CA GLY A 20 -21.46 0.90 23.96
C GLY A 20 -20.35 1.76 24.56
N SER A 21 -20.26 1.79 25.89
CA SER A 21 -19.32 2.66 26.65
C SER A 21 -17.84 2.38 26.38
N MET A 22 -17.51 1.19 25.84
CA MET A 22 -16.14 0.84 25.46
C MET A 22 -15.66 1.60 24.21
N ASP A 23 -16.59 2.01 23.34
CA ASP A 23 -16.25 2.77 22.12
C ASP A 23 -15.71 4.16 22.48
N GLU A 24 -16.27 4.82 23.49
CA GLU A 24 -15.77 6.12 23.97
C GLU A 24 -14.36 6.00 24.57
N MET A 25 -14.12 4.95 25.34
CA MET A 25 -12.80 4.69 25.92
C MET A 25 -11.76 4.41 24.81
N LEU A 26 -12.11 3.61 23.80
CA LEU A 26 -11.25 3.35 22.67
C LEU A 26 -10.96 4.63 21.87
N ALA A 27 -11.96 5.47 21.64
CA ALA A 27 -11.79 6.75 20.96
C ALA A 27 -10.80 7.65 21.70
N MET A 28 -10.92 7.77 23.02
CA MET A 28 -9.96 8.52 23.85
C MET A 28 -8.54 7.96 23.77
N GLN A 29 -8.38 6.63 23.81
CA GLN A 29 -7.07 5.99 23.68
C GLN A 29 -6.45 6.21 22.29
N LYS A 30 -7.25 6.18 21.23
CA LYS A 30 -6.80 6.49 19.87
C LYS A 30 -6.34 7.94 19.76
N GLU A 31 -7.08 8.87 20.34
CA GLU A 31 -6.68 10.29 20.35
C GLU A 31 -5.36 10.51 21.09
N GLU A 32 -5.22 9.95 22.28
CA GLU A 32 -3.96 10.02 23.06
C GLU A 32 -2.79 9.37 22.30
N ALA A 33 -3.01 8.20 21.69
CA ALA A 33 -2.01 7.53 20.88
C ALA A 33 -1.59 8.37 19.67
N ASN A 34 -2.54 9.01 18.98
CA ASN A 34 -2.25 9.90 17.85
C ASN A 34 -1.42 11.12 18.27
N LEU A 35 -1.79 11.77 19.37
CA LEU A 35 -1.03 12.92 19.89
C LEU A 35 0.41 12.53 20.28
N THR A 36 0.56 11.37 20.92
CA THR A 36 1.86 10.87 21.35
C THR A 36 2.69 10.40 20.17
N PHE A 37 2.08 9.75 19.19
CA PHE A 37 2.72 9.38 17.92
C PHE A 37 3.19 10.60 17.13
N ALA A 38 2.38 11.65 17.05
CA ALA A 38 2.78 12.88 16.38
C ALA A 38 4.03 13.52 17.03
N LYS A 39 4.12 13.51 18.38
CA LYS A 39 5.32 13.95 19.10
C LYS A 39 6.53 13.05 18.82
N PHE A 40 6.32 11.74 18.75
CA PHE A 40 7.37 10.78 18.41
C PHE A 40 7.90 11.01 16.99
N ILE A 41 7.03 11.18 16.00
CA ILE A 41 7.41 11.48 14.62
C ILE A 41 8.16 12.81 14.55
N ARG A 42 7.64 13.87 15.16
CA ARG A 42 8.30 15.18 15.18
C ARG A 42 9.72 15.12 15.75
N LYS A 43 9.96 14.26 16.75
CA LYS A 43 11.27 14.10 17.37
C LYS A 43 12.26 13.33 16.50
N ASN A 44 11.79 12.35 15.70
CA ASN A 44 12.67 11.38 15.06
C ASN A 44 12.75 11.53 13.52
N TYR A 45 11.75 12.11 12.89
CA TYR A 45 11.59 12.08 11.43
C TYR A 45 12.75 12.76 10.68
N GLU A 46 13.20 13.92 11.15
CA GLU A 46 14.35 14.63 10.56
C GLU A 46 15.63 13.77 10.59
N HIS A 47 15.88 13.11 11.71
CA HIS A 47 17.01 12.17 11.82
C HIS A 47 16.87 11.02 10.81
N TRP A 48 15.68 10.42 10.69
CA TRP A 48 15.45 9.31 9.77
C TRP A 48 15.62 9.70 8.29
N VAL A 49 15.23 10.90 7.92
CA VAL A 49 15.43 11.41 6.56
C VAL A 49 16.90 11.57 6.24
N ASN A 50 17.70 12.08 7.21
CA ASN A 50 19.11 12.40 7.02
C ASN A 50 20.06 11.20 7.26
N THR A 51 19.57 10.11 7.88
CA THR A 51 20.39 8.95 8.26
C THR A 51 19.76 7.65 7.74
N PRO A 52 19.83 7.37 6.43
CA PRO A 52 19.13 6.21 5.82
C PRO A 52 19.55 4.85 6.38
N ASP A 53 20.78 4.72 6.88
CA ASP A 53 21.30 3.46 7.41
C ASP A 53 20.93 3.24 8.90
N ASP A 54 20.47 4.28 9.59
CA ASP A 54 20.07 4.25 11.01
C ASP A 54 18.62 4.73 11.18
N ARG A 55 17.71 4.09 10.44
CA ARG A 55 16.27 4.40 10.50
C ARG A 55 15.43 3.12 10.43
N PRO A 56 14.17 3.15 10.92
CA PRO A 56 13.22 2.08 10.66
C PRO A 56 12.94 1.95 9.15
N LEU A 57 12.31 0.84 8.75
CA LEU A 57 11.86 0.66 7.36
C LEU A 57 10.91 1.80 6.98
N MET A 58 11.24 2.52 5.92
CA MET A 58 10.43 3.60 5.35
C MET A 58 10.11 3.35 3.86
N SER A 59 9.23 4.18 3.28
CA SER A 59 8.79 4.02 1.88
C SER A 59 9.94 3.80 0.88
N PRO A 60 11.07 4.56 0.88
CA PRO A 60 12.17 4.34 -0.06
C PRO A 60 12.90 3.00 0.12
N ASP A 61 12.75 2.36 1.28
CA ASP A 61 13.51 1.16 1.64
C ASP A 61 12.81 -0.14 1.22
N VAL A 62 11.53 -0.08 0.82
CA VAL A 62 10.68 -1.25 0.56
C VAL A 62 11.31 -2.19 -0.47
N PHE A 63 11.74 -1.69 -1.63
CA PHE A 63 12.39 -2.54 -2.62
C PHE A 63 13.71 -3.13 -2.13
N LYS A 64 14.57 -2.31 -1.54
CA LYS A 64 15.88 -2.72 -1.03
C LYS A 64 15.77 -3.81 0.04
N ARG A 65 14.80 -3.69 0.94
CA ARG A 65 14.68 -4.57 2.13
C ARG A 65 13.68 -5.70 1.97
N CYS A 66 12.66 -5.56 1.12
CA CYS A 66 11.60 -6.56 0.98
C CYS A 66 11.60 -7.28 -0.38
N VAL A 67 11.89 -6.59 -1.49
CA VAL A 67 11.83 -7.14 -2.85
C VAL A 67 13.17 -7.75 -3.28
N PHE A 68 14.24 -6.96 -3.22
CA PHE A 68 15.55 -7.40 -3.72
C PHE A 68 16.13 -8.64 -3.04
N PRO A 69 15.95 -8.89 -1.73
CA PRO A 69 16.40 -10.14 -1.13
C PRO A 69 15.76 -11.38 -1.77
N ARG A 70 14.46 -11.33 -2.05
CA ARG A 70 13.71 -12.44 -2.66
C ARG A 70 14.14 -12.70 -4.10
N LEU A 71 14.38 -11.63 -4.86
CA LEU A 71 14.92 -11.75 -6.23
C LEU A 71 16.34 -12.35 -6.24
N ARG A 72 17.18 -12.03 -5.24
CA ARG A 72 18.53 -12.65 -5.11
C ARG A 72 18.47 -14.14 -4.81
N GLU A 73 17.42 -14.58 -4.13
CA GLU A 73 17.16 -16.00 -3.90
C GLU A 73 16.60 -16.72 -5.13
N GLY A 74 16.45 -16.03 -6.27
CA GLY A 74 15.87 -16.56 -7.49
C GLY A 74 14.35 -16.74 -7.43
N LYS A 75 13.68 -16.17 -6.42
CA LYS A 75 12.23 -16.20 -6.29
C LYS A 75 11.57 -15.25 -7.26
N LYS A 76 10.42 -15.64 -7.78
CA LYS A 76 9.51 -14.76 -8.51
C LYS A 76 8.74 -13.90 -7.52
N VAL A 77 8.64 -12.61 -7.79
CA VAL A 77 8.00 -11.64 -6.90
C VAL A 77 6.83 -10.97 -7.62
N PHE A 78 5.66 -11.06 -7.02
CA PHE A 78 4.51 -10.22 -7.35
C PHE A 78 4.35 -9.17 -6.26
N LEU A 79 4.65 -7.92 -6.59
CA LEU A 79 4.45 -6.80 -5.69
C LEU A 79 3.09 -6.16 -5.97
N LEU A 80 2.11 -6.42 -5.12
CA LEU A 80 0.78 -5.82 -5.21
C LEU A 80 0.72 -4.60 -4.30
N VAL A 81 0.46 -3.44 -4.88
CA VAL A 81 0.28 -2.18 -4.16
C VAL A 81 -1.19 -1.79 -4.21
N LEU A 82 -1.90 -1.99 -3.12
CA LEU A 82 -3.28 -1.55 -2.95
C LEU A 82 -3.25 -0.12 -2.41
N ASP A 83 -3.54 0.84 -3.28
CA ASP A 83 -3.48 2.25 -2.92
C ASP A 83 -4.58 2.62 -1.92
N ASN A 84 -4.22 3.44 -0.91
CA ASN A 84 -5.11 3.89 0.16
C ASN A 84 -5.76 2.74 0.98
N PHE A 85 -5.15 1.55 0.96
CA PHE A 85 -5.63 0.38 1.68
C PHE A 85 -5.18 0.43 3.13
N ARG A 86 -6.14 0.40 4.05
CA ARG A 86 -5.88 0.55 5.48
C ARG A 86 -5.61 -0.79 6.15
N TYR A 87 -4.94 -0.75 7.29
CA TYR A 87 -4.60 -1.94 8.06
C TYR A 87 -5.82 -2.67 8.62
N ASP A 88 -6.88 -1.97 9.00
CA ASP A 88 -8.14 -2.59 9.43
C ASP A 88 -8.84 -3.34 8.29
N GLN A 89 -8.79 -2.83 7.07
CA GLN A 89 -9.27 -3.54 5.88
C GLN A 89 -8.41 -4.77 5.57
N TRP A 90 -7.08 -4.66 5.71
CA TRP A 90 -6.17 -5.79 5.58
C TRP A 90 -6.48 -6.91 6.58
N ARG A 91 -6.75 -6.58 7.84
CA ARG A 91 -7.09 -7.56 8.88
C ARG A 91 -8.34 -8.39 8.54
N GLU A 92 -9.31 -7.78 7.88
CA GLU A 92 -10.49 -8.51 7.39
C GLU A 92 -10.18 -9.33 6.13
N LEU A 93 -9.49 -8.72 5.16
CA LEU A 93 -9.18 -9.37 3.89
C LEU A 93 -8.20 -10.52 4.06
N SER A 94 -7.20 -10.39 4.91
CA SER A 94 -6.18 -11.43 5.12
C SER A 94 -6.76 -12.77 5.59
N ARG A 95 -7.91 -12.76 6.28
CA ARG A 95 -8.62 -13.98 6.67
C ARG A 95 -9.06 -14.82 5.46
N GLU A 96 -9.33 -14.17 4.33
CA GLU A 96 -9.70 -14.85 3.07
C GLU A 96 -8.50 -15.50 2.36
N LEU A 97 -7.29 -15.22 2.81
CA LEU A 97 -6.04 -15.65 2.17
C LEU A 97 -5.29 -16.73 2.97
N THR A 98 -5.69 -17.00 4.21
CA THR A 98 -4.96 -17.89 5.12
C THR A 98 -4.92 -19.36 4.68
N ASP A 99 -5.88 -19.79 3.87
CA ASP A 99 -5.90 -21.16 3.34
C ASP A 99 -4.94 -21.35 2.16
N ASP A 100 -4.60 -20.26 1.46
CA ASP A 100 -3.82 -20.29 0.22
C ASP A 100 -2.39 -19.73 0.40
N PHE A 101 -2.13 -18.95 1.46
CA PHE A 101 -0.86 -18.23 1.65
C PHE A 101 -0.34 -18.34 3.08
N ASP A 102 0.96 -18.53 3.22
CA ASP A 102 1.68 -18.22 4.46
C ASP A 102 1.90 -16.71 4.54
N ILE A 103 1.29 -16.09 5.55
CA ILE A 103 1.30 -14.63 5.70
C ILE A 103 2.31 -14.21 6.76
N ASP A 104 3.36 -13.50 6.32
CA ASP A 104 4.29 -12.77 7.19
C ASP A 104 3.99 -11.27 7.11
N GLU A 105 3.64 -10.67 8.25
CA GLU A 105 3.13 -9.30 8.32
C GLU A 105 4.09 -8.36 9.04
N ASP A 106 4.48 -7.29 8.38
CA ASP A 106 5.17 -6.17 9.02
C ASP A 106 4.58 -4.81 8.63
N LEU A 107 4.94 -3.78 9.38
CA LEU A 107 4.57 -2.39 9.17
C LEU A 107 5.83 -1.56 8.90
N TYR A 108 5.71 -0.56 8.04
CA TYR A 108 6.77 0.42 7.81
C TYR A 108 6.25 1.84 8.06
N PHE A 109 7.17 2.78 8.22
CA PHE A 109 6.82 4.21 8.31
C PHE A 109 6.76 4.81 6.92
N SER A 110 5.60 5.32 6.55
CA SER A 110 5.49 6.12 5.33
C SER A 110 6.29 7.41 5.46
N ILE A 111 6.79 7.92 4.33
CA ILE A 111 7.32 9.28 4.31
C ILE A 111 6.20 10.30 4.47
N LEU A 112 6.56 11.52 4.87
CA LEU A 112 5.64 12.65 4.98
C LEU A 112 5.92 13.67 3.88
N PRO A 113 4.88 14.21 3.25
CA PRO A 113 3.47 13.83 3.38
C PRO A 113 3.20 12.43 2.81
N THR A 114 2.16 11.77 3.34
CA THR A 114 1.76 10.42 2.92
C THR A 114 1.00 10.38 1.59
N ALA A 115 0.84 11.52 0.92
CA ALA A 115 0.15 11.61 -0.36
C ALA A 115 0.77 10.65 -1.39
N THR A 116 -0.07 10.04 -2.21
CA THR A 116 0.29 9.00 -3.17
C THR A 116 1.47 9.39 -4.06
N GLN A 117 1.44 10.62 -4.59
CA GLN A 117 2.51 11.18 -5.45
C GLN A 117 3.89 11.21 -4.78
N TYR A 118 3.96 11.31 -3.45
CA TYR A 118 5.23 11.28 -2.70
C TYR A 118 5.55 9.88 -2.21
N ALA A 119 4.64 9.28 -1.42
CA ALA A 119 4.89 8.03 -0.73
C ALA A 119 5.04 6.84 -1.70
N ARG A 120 4.17 6.73 -2.72
CA ARG A 120 4.23 5.64 -3.69
C ARG A 120 5.41 5.80 -4.66
N ASN A 121 5.67 7.01 -5.14
CA ASN A 121 6.85 7.28 -5.95
C ASN A 121 8.15 7.02 -5.16
N ALA A 122 8.18 7.27 -3.86
CA ALA A 122 9.32 6.92 -3.02
C ALA A 122 9.54 5.40 -2.91
N ILE A 123 8.46 4.60 -2.86
CA ILE A 123 8.57 3.12 -2.92
C ILE A 123 9.19 2.70 -4.25
N PHE A 124 8.67 3.19 -5.37
CA PHE A 124 9.07 2.76 -6.71
C PHE A 124 10.44 3.29 -7.14
N SER A 125 10.81 4.46 -6.67
CA SER A 125 12.14 5.01 -6.95
C SER A 125 13.21 4.57 -5.95
N GLY A 126 12.85 4.23 -4.71
CA GLY A 126 13.81 4.04 -3.62
C GLY A 126 14.52 5.34 -3.20
N LEU A 127 13.87 6.48 -3.41
CA LEU A 127 14.40 7.82 -3.16
C LEU A 127 13.39 8.67 -2.39
N MET A 128 13.87 9.67 -1.67
CA MET A 128 13.01 10.72 -1.10
C MET A 128 12.54 11.66 -2.22
N PRO A 129 11.39 12.35 -2.07
CA PRO A 129 10.82 13.23 -3.10
C PRO A 129 11.81 14.25 -3.67
N LEU A 130 12.57 14.93 -2.81
CA LEU A 130 13.58 15.88 -3.25
C LEU A 130 14.65 15.22 -4.14
N GLN A 131 15.09 14.02 -3.79
CA GLN A 131 16.06 13.28 -4.58
C GLN A 131 15.49 12.84 -5.95
N ILE A 132 14.18 12.49 -6.01
CA ILE A 132 13.52 12.20 -7.29
C ILE A 132 13.56 13.44 -8.17
N ARG A 133 13.17 14.60 -7.65
CA ARG A 133 13.17 15.87 -8.38
C ARG A 133 14.56 16.28 -8.88
N GLU A 134 15.60 16.05 -8.08
CA GLU A 134 16.98 16.40 -8.45
C GLU A 134 17.59 15.43 -9.47
N MET A 135 17.32 14.13 -9.33
CA MET A 135 17.91 13.09 -10.21
C MET A 135 17.13 12.83 -11.48
N TYR A 136 15.83 13.04 -11.45
CA TYR A 136 14.89 12.75 -12.55
C TYR A 136 13.86 13.87 -12.69
N PRO A 137 14.29 15.10 -12.97
CA PRO A 137 13.39 16.26 -13.06
C PRO A 137 12.28 16.08 -14.09
N GLU A 138 12.53 15.31 -15.15
CA GLU A 138 11.56 14.98 -16.19
C GLU A 138 10.45 14.02 -15.73
N LEU A 139 10.66 13.30 -14.63
CA LEU A 139 9.68 12.40 -14.04
C LEU A 139 8.95 13.02 -12.85
N TRP A 140 9.39 14.21 -12.42
CA TRP A 140 8.78 14.94 -11.34
C TRP A 140 7.59 15.77 -11.86
N VAL A 141 6.48 15.72 -11.14
CA VAL A 141 5.27 16.52 -11.41
C VAL A 141 5.03 17.40 -10.20
N GLU A 142 4.90 18.70 -10.42
CA GLU A 142 4.69 19.67 -9.34
C GLU A 142 3.29 19.52 -8.72
N GLU A 143 3.13 20.04 -7.50
CA GLU A 143 1.92 19.80 -6.70
C GLU A 143 0.66 20.49 -7.28
N ASP A 144 0.84 21.58 -7.98
CA ASP A 144 -0.20 22.36 -8.63
C ASP A 144 -0.63 21.80 -10.00
N GLU A 145 0.05 20.81 -10.52
CA GLU A 145 -0.37 20.11 -11.74
C GLU A 145 -1.45 19.06 -11.40
N ASP A 146 -2.62 19.17 -12.03
CA ASP A 146 -3.75 18.29 -11.77
C ASP A 146 -3.57 16.88 -12.32
N GLU A 147 -2.74 16.70 -13.34
CA GLU A 147 -2.54 15.44 -14.04
C GLU A 147 -1.09 14.96 -13.99
N GLY A 148 -0.89 13.66 -14.10
CA GLY A 148 0.45 13.09 -14.31
C GLY A 148 1.22 12.64 -13.09
N LYS A 149 0.75 12.93 -11.86
CA LYS A 149 1.49 12.70 -10.60
C LYS A 149 1.97 11.26 -10.37
N ASN A 150 1.34 10.27 -11.00
CA ASN A 150 1.66 8.85 -10.86
C ASN A 150 1.72 8.12 -12.22
N LEU A 151 2.12 8.81 -13.27
CA LEU A 151 2.26 8.22 -14.62
C LEU A 151 3.65 7.61 -14.84
N ASN A 152 4.66 8.04 -14.10
CA ASN A 152 6.06 7.68 -14.31
C ASN A 152 6.55 6.54 -13.40
N GLU A 153 5.64 5.81 -12.76
CA GLU A 153 5.99 4.77 -11.77
C GLU A 153 6.83 3.63 -12.36
N GLU A 154 6.51 3.19 -13.58
CA GLU A 154 7.28 2.17 -14.29
C GLU A 154 8.72 2.63 -14.55
N LEU A 155 8.91 3.87 -14.99
CA LEU A 155 10.23 4.46 -15.22
C LEU A 155 11.03 4.58 -13.92
N LEU A 156 10.38 4.97 -12.82
CA LEU A 156 11.01 5.05 -11.50
C LEU A 156 11.48 3.68 -11.00
N ILE A 157 10.71 2.61 -11.24
CA ILE A 157 11.14 1.22 -10.94
C ILE A 157 12.36 0.85 -11.77
N GLY A 158 12.35 1.13 -13.09
CA GLY A 158 13.47 0.88 -13.98
C GLY A 158 14.75 1.56 -13.49
N HIS A 159 14.68 2.84 -13.18
CA HIS A 159 15.82 3.59 -12.63
C HIS A 159 16.26 3.09 -11.26
N GLN A 160 15.36 2.63 -10.42
CA GLN A 160 15.73 2.01 -9.15
C GLN A 160 16.53 0.72 -9.37
N LEU A 161 16.07 -0.16 -10.25
CA LEU A 161 16.78 -1.39 -10.60
C LEU A 161 18.17 -1.08 -11.15
N GLU A 162 18.31 -0.12 -12.06
CA GLU A 162 19.58 0.32 -12.63
C GLU A 162 20.56 0.82 -11.56
N ARG A 163 20.12 1.70 -10.65
CA ARG A 163 20.95 2.21 -9.55
C ARG A 163 21.48 1.12 -8.65
N TYR A 164 20.68 0.07 -8.43
CA TYR A 164 21.09 -1.11 -7.66
C TYR A 164 21.81 -2.17 -8.50
N ARG A 165 22.14 -1.85 -9.78
CA ARG A 165 22.81 -2.76 -10.74
C ARG A 165 22.06 -4.09 -10.90
N ARG A 166 20.73 -4.03 -10.84
CA ARG A 166 19.83 -5.16 -11.03
C ARG A 166 19.55 -5.34 -12.52
N LYS A 167 19.53 -6.58 -12.98
CA LYS A 167 19.31 -6.93 -14.40
C LYS A 167 18.00 -7.70 -14.61
N GLU A 168 17.26 -7.92 -13.57
CA GLU A 168 16.00 -8.64 -13.62
C GLU A 168 15.00 -7.87 -14.49
N LYS A 169 14.34 -8.60 -15.37
CA LYS A 169 13.19 -8.09 -16.10
C LYS A 169 12.03 -7.89 -15.13
N PHE A 170 11.25 -6.86 -15.37
CA PHE A 170 10.03 -6.59 -14.61
C PHE A 170 8.88 -6.23 -15.53
N THR A 171 7.66 -6.35 -15.01
CA THR A 171 6.44 -5.82 -15.60
C THR A 171 5.78 -4.84 -14.62
N TYR A 172 5.07 -3.88 -15.16
CA TYR A 172 4.28 -2.92 -14.38
C TYR A 172 2.87 -2.86 -14.93
N HIS A 173 1.88 -2.98 -14.06
CA HIS A 173 0.47 -2.94 -14.40
C HIS A 173 -0.30 -2.08 -13.41
N LYS A 174 -1.26 -1.29 -13.92
CA LYS A 174 -2.14 -0.47 -13.10
C LYS A 174 -3.59 -0.87 -13.35
N LEU A 175 -4.26 -1.35 -12.30
CA LEU A 175 -5.61 -1.85 -12.34
C LEU A 175 -6.54 -0.79 -11.74
N ASN A 176 -7.26 -0.06 -12.60
CA ASN A 176 -8.18 0.99 -12.20
C ASN A 176 -9.65 0.50 -12.14
N ASP A 177 -9.95 -0.59 -12.84
CA ASP A 177 -11.28 -1.15 -12.98
C ASP A 177 -11.27 -2.68 -13.10
N SER A 178 -12.47 -3.28 -13.16
CA SER A 178 -12.63 -4.72 -13.29
C SER A 178 -12.18 -5.24 -14.66
N GLN A 179 -12.30 -4.47 -15.73
CA GLN A 179 -11.86 -4.90 -17.06
C GLN A 179 -10.34 -5.04 -17.14
N GLY A 180 -9.62 -4.08 -16.52
CA GLY A 180 -8.15 -4.17 -16.38
C GLY A 180 -7.73 -5.41 -15.59
N ALA A 181 -8.44 -5.74 -14.52
CA ALA A 181 -8.17 -6.93 -13.73
C ALA A 181 -8.45 -8.22 -14.51
N ASP A 182 -9.54 -8.32 -15.26
CA ASP A 182 -9.86 -9.47 -16.11
C ASP A 182 -8.82 -9.66 -17.24
N HIS A 183 -8.40 -8.57 -17.88
CA HIS A 183 -7.35 -8.60 -18.89
C HIS A 183 -6.03 -9.10 -18.30
N PHE A 184 -5.64 -8.59 -17.13
CA PHE A 184 -4.45 -9.03 -16.42
C PHE A 184 -4.50 -10.54 -16.09
N LEU A 185 -5.64 -11.03 -15.61
CA LEU A 185 -5.84 -12.46 -15.34
C LEU A 185 -5.63 -13.34 -16.57
N GLY A 186 -6.01 -12.85 -17.75
CA GLY A 186 -5.79 -13.56 -19.02
C GLY A 186 -4.31 -13.73 -19.36
N GLN A 187 -3.45 -12.86 -18.88
CA GLN A 187 -2.01 -12.83 -19.15
C GLN A 187 -1.14 -13.42 -18.04
N ILE A 188 -1.72 -13.79 -16.90
CA ILE A 188 -0.99 -14.13 -15.66
C ILE A 188 0.04 -15.25 -15.88
N LYS A 189 -0.26 -16.24 -16.72
CA LYS A 189 0.68 -17.33 -17.04
C LYS A 189 1.96 -16.84 -17.73
N GLN A 190 1.86 -15.81 -18.56
CA GLN A 190 3.03 -15.21 -19.24
C GLN A 190 3.88 -14.40 -18.25
N LEU A 191 3.22 -13.79 -17.27
CA LEU A 191 3.88 -12.99 -16.23
C LEU A 191 4.72 -13.84 -15.27
N THR A 192 4.40 -15.12 -15.13
CA THR A 192 5.22 -16.05 -14.31
C THR A 192 6.63 -16.26 -14.82
N GLU A 193 6.90 -15.96 -16.09
CA GLU A 193 8.25 -15.99 -16.64
C GLU A 193 9.10 -14.77 -16.25
N THR A 194 8.47 -13.73 -15.75
CA THR A 194 9.15 -12.48 -15.34
C THR A 194 9.48 -12.51 -13.85
N PRO A 195 10.74 -12.24 -13.45
CA PRO A 195 11.18 -12.31 -12.06
C PRO A 195 10.42 -11.34 -11.13
N LEU A 196 10.08 -10.14 -11.60
CA LEU A 196 9.39 -9.11 -10.83
C LEU A 196 8.15 -8.63 -11.57
N ASN A 197 6.99 -8.75 -10.96
CA ASN A 197 5.73 -8.25 -11.47
C ASN A 197 5.16 -7.24 -10.47
N VAL A 198 4.94 -6.01 -10.89
CA VAL A 198 4.41 -4.94 -10.05
C VAL A 198 2.99 -4.59 -10.49
N LEU A 199 2.05 -4.68 -9.55
CA LEU A 199 0.65 -4.35 -9.77
C LEU A 199 0.22 -3.24 -8.82
N VAL A 200 -0.32 -2.17 -9.36
CA VAL A 200 -0.99 -1.12 -8.59
C VAL A 200 -2.50 -1.29 -8.73
N ILE A 201 -3.20 -1.38 -7.61
CA ILE A 201 -4.65 -1.58 -7.55
C ILE A 201 -5.27 -0.36 -6.89
N ASN A 202 -5.99 0.46 -7.67
CA ASN A 202 -6.51 1.76 -7.23
C ASN A 202 -7.96 1.72 -6.73
N PHE A 203 -8.62 0.56 -6.67
CA PHE A 203 -10.05 0.50 -6.32
C PHE A 203 -10.36 1.15 -4.97
N ILE A 204 -9.55 0.90 -3.95
CA ILE A 204 -9.80 1.44 -2.59
C ILE A 204 -9.60 2.96 -2.57
N ASP A 205 -8.64 3.46 -3.31
CA ASP A 205 -8.45 4.89 -3.46
C ASP A 205 -9.65 5.56 -4.16
N ILE A 206 -10.11 5.00 -5.26
CA ILE A 206 -11.32 5.45 -5.97
C ILE A 206 -12.55 5.40 -5.04
N LEU A 207 -12.71 4.33 -4.26
CA LEU A 207 -13.81 4.22 -3.28
C LEU A 207 -13.71 5.29 -2.19
N SER A 208 -12.51 5.60 -1.73
CA SER A 208 -12.27 6.64 -0.73
C SER A 208 -12.67 8.03 -1.25
N HIS A 209 -12.28 8.35 -2.48
CA HIS A 209 -12.70 9.59 -3.15
C HIS A 209 -14.22 9.63 -3.33
N ALA A 210 -14.83 8.55 -3.83
CA ALA A 210 -16.26 8.45 -4.00
C ALA A 210 -17.02 8.61 -2.66
N ARG A 211 -16.48 8.15 -1.53
CA ARG A 211 -17.07 8.35 -0.19
C ARG A 211 -17.15 9.82 0.18
N THR A 212 -16.21 10.64 -0.23
CA THR A 212 -16.23 12.09 0.05
C THR A 212 -17.12 12.87 -0.92
N GLU A 213 -17.18 12.46 -2.18
CA GLU A 213 -17.84 13.18 -3.26
C GLU A 213 -19.32 12.78 -3.46
N SER A 214 -19.63 11.48 -3.31
CA SER A 214 -20.96 10.92 -3.54
C SER A 214 -21.74 10.74 -2.24
N ARG A 215 -22.93 11.37 -2.16
CA ARG A 215 -23.85 11.17 -1.04
C ARG A 215 -24.26 9.71 -0.87
N MET A 216 -24.55 9.02 -1.98
CA MET A 216 -24.96 7.60 -1.96
C MET A 216 -23.85 6.73 -1.37
N VAL A 217 -22.60 6.89 -1.81
CA VAL A 217 -21.47 6.11 -1.29
C VAL A 217 -21.21 6.42 0.18
N ARG A 218 -21.39 7.68 0.59
CA ARG A 218 -21.27 8.10 1.99
C ARG A 218 -22.34 7.44 2.88
N GLU A 219 -23.54 7.27 2.40
CA GLU A 219 -24.62 6.57 3.11
C GLU A 219 -24.34 5.07 3.21
N LEU A 220 -23.82 4.43 2.15
CA LEU A 220 -23.43 3.01 2.15
C LEU A 220 -22.21 2.73 3.03
N ALA A 221 -21.21 3.61 3.01
CA ALA A 221 -19.98 3.55 3.82
C ALA A 221 -20.06 4.51 5.01
N SER A 222 -21.18 4.50 5.75
CA SER A 222 -21.48 5.49 6.78
C SER A 222 -20.54 5.43 7.99
N ASN A 223 -19.95 4.29 8.26
CA ASN A 223 -18.98 4.07 9.33
C ASN A 223 -17.84 3.15 8.86
N GLU A 224 -16.84 2.95 9.69
CA GLU A 224 -15.65 2.18 9.34
C GLU A 224 -15.95 0.68 9.13
N ALA A 225 -16.89 0.11 9.87
CA ALA A 225 -17.31 -1.28 9.69
C ALA A 225 -18.00 -1.49 8.33
N ALA A 226 -18.89 -0.58 7.92
CA ALA A 226 -19.51 -0.59 6.60
C ALA A 226 -18.45 -0.43 5.49
N TYR A 227 -17.48 0.44 5.68
CA TYR A 227 -16.39 0.63 4.73
C TYR A 227 -15.52 -0.63 4.56
N ARG A 228 -15.18 -1.33 5.66
CA ARG A 228 -14.51 -2.64 5.61
C ARG A 228 -15.35 -3.69 4.88
N SER A 229 -16.66 -3.75 5.15
CA SER A 229 -17.57 -4.68 4.48
C SER A 229 -17.65 -4.47 2.97
N ILE A 230 -17.68 -3.22 2.51
CA ILE A 230 -17.63 -2.90 1.07
C ILE A 230 -16.33 -3.36 0.45
N THR A 231 -15.20 -3.13 1.12
CA THR A 231 -13.88 -3.59 0.66
C THR A 231 -13.83 -5.11 0.53
N LEU A 232 -14.33 -5.83 1.52
CA LEU A 232 -14.37 -7.29 1.50
C LEU A 232 -15.31 -7.84 0.41
N SER A 233 -16.47 -7.19 0.23
CA SER A 233 -17.41 -7.52 -0.85
C SER A 233 -16.78 -7.33 -2.23
N TRP A 234 -16.08 -6.19 -2.43
CA TRP A 234 -15.33 -5.95 -3.65
C TRP A 234 -14.30 -7.06 -3.91
N PHE A 235 -13.48 -7.41 -2.91
CA PHE A 235 -12.49 -8.47 -3.04
C PHE A 235 -13.13 -9.80 -3.47
N ARG A 236 -14.21 -10.21 -2.79
CA ARG A 236 -14.89 -11.50 -3.03
C ARG A 236 -15.55 -11.61 -4.40
N HIS A 237 -16.07 -10.49 -4.92
CA HIS A 237 -16.93 -10.49 -6.12
C HIS A 237 -16.27 -9.91 -7.37
N THR A 238 -14.95 -9.65 -7.33
CA THR A 238 -14.19 -9.15 -8.48
C THR A 238 -13.10 -10.12 -8.90
N ALA A 239 -12.49 -9.83 -10.05
CA ALA A 239 -11.33 -10.55 -10.57
C ALA A 239 -10.12 -10.58 -9.61
N ILE A 240 -10.10 -9.73 -8.58
CA ILE A 240 -9.00 -9.67 -7.61
C ILE A 240 -8.91 -10.95 -6.76
N LYS A 241 -10.04 -11.52 -6.33
CA LYS A 241 -10.02 -12.81 -5.64
C LYS A 241 -9.44 -13.90 -6.53
N GLN A 242 -9.86 -13.95 -7.80
CA GLN A 242 -9.33 -14.91 -8.77
C GLN A 242 -7.84 -14.70 -9.03
N LEU A 243 -7.36 -13.45 -9.00
CA LEU A 243 -5.93 -13.15 -9.09
C LEU A 243 -5.15 -13.83 -7.95
N PHE A 244 -5.59 -13.65 -6.70
CA PHE A 244 -4.93 -14.28 -5.55
C PHE A 244 -4.97 -15.80 -5.64
N THR A 245 -6.11 -16.41 -6.00
CA THR A 245 -6.22 -17.86 -6.20
C THR A 245 -5.21 -18.36 -7.25
N LYS A 246 -5.11 -17.67 -8.39
CA LYS A 246 -4.14 -18.04 -9.42
C LYS A 246 -2.68 -17.84 -9.01
N LEU A 247 -2.39 -16.84 -8.20
CA LEU A 247 -1.04 -16.64 -7.64
C LEU A 247 -0.67 -17.73 -6.64
N ALA A 248 -1.63 -18.27 -5.89
CA ALA A 248 -1.41 -19.37 -4.97
C ALA A 248 -1.15 -20.71 -5.67
N GLU A 249 -1.68 -20.88 -6.89
CA GLU A 249 -1.48 -22.09 -7.72
C GLU A 249 -0.10 -22.14 -8.42
N MET A 250 0.69 -21.07 -8.34
CA MET A 250 1.99 -20.92 -9.03
C MET A 250 3.18 -21.25 -8.15
#